data_c738d66ec58c3f5f106ca2a5a43e21ed
#
_entry.id   c738d66ec58c3f5f106ca2a5a43e21ed
#
_cell.length_a   1.000
_cell.length_b   1.000
_cell.length_c   1.000
_cell.angle_alpha   90.00
_cell.angle_beta   90.00
_cell.angle_gamma   90.00
#
_symmetry.space_group_name_H-M   'P 1'
#
loop_
_entity.id
_entity.type
_entity.pdbx_description
1 polymer ?
#
loop_
_entity_poly.entity_id
_entity_poly.type
_entity_poly.pdbx_seq_one_letter_code
_entity_poly.pdbx_strand_id
1 'polypeptide(L)'
;VKEVLTEYELTVDSYEQVRERPMDNELQEKYYSGKKSNHTFKSQMIILPDDQDIVDVIAGELGPKSDITLFRENRERFDAKQKFKGDLAYVGEDLIETPIKKQKKRELNIEQKESNKKFSQARIFVEHRIHSVKIFRVIQERFRLNSKKYEQVMLTICGLVRLRIKALILPEKRHPISLF
;
A
#
# COMPACT_ATOMS: atom_id res chain seq x y z
N VAL A 1 1.11 -14.98 12.98
CA VAL A 1 0.53 -14.19 11.87
C VAL A 1 1.47 -14.19 10.67
N LYS A 2 2.79 -13.92 10.85
CA LYS A 2 3.75 -13.90 9.72
C LYS A 2 3.74 -15.22 8.92
N GLU A 3 3.78 -16.36 9.58
CA GLU A 3 3.78 -17.68 8.93
C GLU A 3 2.51 -17.96 8.12
N VAL A 4 1.35 -17.56 8.63
CA VAL A 4 0.06 -17.75 7.93
C VAL A 4 0.00 -16.93 6.65
N LEU A 5 0.63 -15.75 6.63
CA LEU A 5 0.63 -14.89 5.45
C LEU A 5 1.45 -15.47 4.30
N THR A 6 2.42 -16.38 4.56
CA THR A 6 3.22 -17.01 3.51
C THR A 6 2.42 -17.91 2.57
N GLU A 7 1.21 -18.33 2.99
CA GLU A 7 0.29 -19.08 2.13
C GLU A 7 -0.35 -18.22 1.03
N TYR A 8 -0.24 -16.89 1.16
CA TYR A 8 -0.82 -15.93 0.24
C TYR A 8 0.26 -15.15 -0.49
N GLU A 9 0.00 -14.82 -1.73
CA GLU A 9 0.82 -13.88 -2.50
C GLU A 9 0.23 -12.47 -2.34
N LEU A 10 0.89 -11.66 -1.51
CA LEU A 10 0.41 -10.32 -1.15
C LEU A 10 0.63 -9.32 -2.29
N THR A 11 -0.17 -8.27 -2.34
CA THR A 11 0.04 -7.19 -3.32
C THR A 11 0.47 -5.92 -2.59
N VAL A 12 1.51 -5.27 -3.11
CA VAL A 12 2.07 -4.03 -2.55
C VAL A 12 1.96 -2.89 -3.57
N ASP A 13 1.55 -1.72 -3.09
CA ASP A 13 1.60 -0.47 -3.85
C ASP A 13 1.76 0.72 -2.92
N SER A 14 2.20 1.85 -3.47
CA SER A 14 2.47 3.08 -2.72
C SER A 14 1.74 4.26 -3.33
N TYR A 15 1.47 5.25 -2.52
CA TYR A 15 0.96 6.52 -3.00
C TYR A 15 1.52 7.70 -2.20
N GLU A 16 1.45 8.87 -2.81
CA GLU A 16 1.85 10.11 -2.19
C GLU A 16 0.65 11.00 -1.92
N GLN A 17 0.61 11.58 -0.72
CA GLN A 17 -0.35 12.59 -0.32
C GLN A 17 0.33 13.93 -0.11
N VAL A 18 -0.22 14.99 -0.69
CA VAL A 18 0.27 16.36 -0.48
C VAL A 18 0.09 16.74 0.99
N ARG A 19 1.10 17.38 1.56
CA ARG A 19 1.10 17.91 2.93
C ARG A 19 1.33 19.42 2.96
N GLU A 20 1.13 20.02 4.11
CA GLU A 20 1.56 21.41 4.33
C GLU A 20 3.08 21.54 4.19
N ARG A 21 3.50 22.63 3.58
CA ARG A 21 4.92 22.94 3.41
C ARG A 21 5.58 23.08 4.80
N PRO A 22 6.66 22.35 5.09
CA PRO A 22 7.41 22.54 6.31
C PRO A 22 7.96 23.96 6.43
N MET A 23 8.09 24.48 7.64
CA MET A 23 8.73 25.80 7.85
C MET A 23 10.25 25.72 7.73
N ASP A 24 10.83 24.61 8.14
CA ASP A 24 12.25 24.34 8.07
C ASP A 24 12.71 24.00 6.66
N ASN A 25 13.78 24.63 6.16
CA ASN A 25 14.26 24.47 4.80
C ASN A 25 14.80 23.07 4.50
N GLU A 26 15.47 22.42 5.44
CA GLU A 26 15.97 21.06 5.24
C GLU A 26 14.80 20.06 5.14
N LEU A 27 13.77 20.26 5.95
CA LEU A 27 12.56 19.45 5.86
C LEU A 27 11.79 19.70 4.55
N GLN A 28 11.79 20.94 4.04
CA GLN A 28 11.19 21.23 2.74
C GLN A 28 11.87 20.39 1.65
N GLU A 29 13.18 20.40 1.59
CA GLU A 29 13.94 19.64 0.61
C GLU A 29 13.69 18.14 0.74
N LYS A 30 13.71 17.60 1.97
CA LYS A 30 13.46 16.17 2.25
C LYS A 30 12.06 15.69 1.84
N TYR A 31 11.03 16.54 1.96
CA TYR A 31 9.65 16.17 1.63
C TYR A 31 9.20 16.55 0.22
N TYR A 32 10.03 17.28 -0.54
CA TYR A 32 9.64 17.76 -1.87
C TYR A 32 9.66 16.62 -2.91
N SER A 33 8.50 16.27 -3.43
CA SER A 33 8.34 15.29 -4.51
C SER A 33 8.34 16.01 -5.88
N GLY A 34 9.35 15.76 -6.68
CA GLY A 34 9.39 16.27 -8.07
C GLY A 34 8.25 15.71 -8.92
N LYS A 35 7.81 14.48 -8.66
CA LYS A 35 6.65 13.84 -9.33
C LYS A 35 5.34 14.60 -9.08
N LYS A 36 5.17 15.16 -7.89
CA LYS A 36 3.96 15.89 -7.48
C LYS A 36 4.13 17.40 -7.50
N SER A 37 5.36 17.88 -7.74
CA SER A 37 5.72 19.30 -7.62
C SER A 37 5.23 19.92 -6.31
N ASN A 38 5.32 19.17 -5.24
CA ASN A 38 4.79 19.53 -3.92
C ASN A 38 5.48 18.76 -2.80
N HIS A 39 5.31 19.21 -1.55
CA HIS A 39 5.75 18.45 -0.37
C HIS A 39 4.73 17.35 -0.09
N THR A 40 5.20 16.10 0.05
CA THR A 40 4.31 14.94 0.17
C THR A 40 4.75 14.01 1.29
N PHE A 41 3.77 13.30 1.85
CA PHE A 41 3.99 12.05 2.57
C PHE A 41 3.85 10.88 1.60
N LYS A 42 4.67 9.85 1.78
CA LYS A 42 4.52 8.57 1.13
C LYS A 42 3.91 7.55 2.09
N SER A 43 3.01 6.75 1.57
CA SER A 43 2.45 5.61 2.26
C SER A 43 2.49 4.39 1.36
N GLN A 44 2.79 3.22 1.94
CA GLN A 44 2.78 1.93 1.27
C GLN A 44 1.74 1.05 1.92
N MET A 45 0.96 0.35 1.10
CA MET A 45 -0.11 -0.52 1.53
C MET A 45 0.12 -1.93 0.99
N ILE A 46 -0.09 -2.91 1.84
CA ILE A 46 0.02 -4.33 1.50
C ILE A 46 -1.33 -4.97 1.78
N ILE A 47 -1.86 -5.69 0.79
CA ILE A 47 -3.17 -6.32 0.86
C ILE A 47 -3.10 -7.83 0.56
N LEU A 48 -4.10 -8.55 1.06
CA LEU A 48 -4.39 -9.92 0.63
C LEU A 48 -4.88 -9.95 -0.83
N PRO A 49 -4.71 -11.11 -1.53
CA PRO A 49 -5.30 -11.29 -2.84
C PRO A 49 -6.81 -10.99 -2.85
N ASP A 50 -7.33 -10.68 -4.04
CA ASP A 50 -8.77 -10.47 -4.27
C ASP A 50 -9.42 -9.41 -3.36
N ASP A 51 -8.61 -8.44 -2.90
CA ASP A 51 -9.08 -7.31 -2.10
C ASP A 51 -9.70 -7.69 -0.74
N GLN A 52 -9.28 -8.83 -0.18
CA GLN A 52 -9.90 -9.38 1.03
C GLN A 52 -9.62 -8.56 2.28
N ASP A 53 -8.38 -8.11 2.48
CA ASP A 53 -8.02 -7.29 3.65
C ASP A 53 -6.74 -6.46 3.42
N ILE A 54 -6.57 -5.42 4.25
CA ILE A 54 -5.33 -4.67 4.39
C ILE A 54 -4.47 -5.38 5.45
N VAL A 55 -3.31 -5.89 5.04
CA VAL A 55 -2.41 -6.65 5.91
C VAL A 55 -1.49 -5.73 6.68
N ASP A 56 -0.89 -4.75 5.97
CA ASP A 56 0.05 -3.81 6.56
C ASP A 56 0.00 -2.45 5.88
N VAL A 57 0.33 -1.42 6.65
CA VAL A 57 0.39 -0.03 6.18
C VAL A 57 1.61 0.64 6.78
N ILE A 58 2.45 1.17 5.92
CA ILE A 58 3.55 2.06 6.29
C ILE A 58 3.13 3.46 5.88
N ALA A 59 3.13 4.41 6.80
CA ALA A 59 2.60 5.74 6.55
C ALA A 59 3.51 6.85 7.10
N GLY A 60 3.50 7.99 6.41
CA GLY A 60 4.19 9.19 6.87
C GLY A 60 5.64 9.31 6.47
N GLU A 61 6.10 8.47 5.56
CA GLU A 61 7.45 8.51 5.02
C GLU A 61 7.69 9.71 4.09
N LEU A 62 8.95 9.99 3.79
CA LEU A 62 9.33 11.08 2.87
C LEU A 62 8.76 10.81 1.48
N GLY A 63 8.06 11.79 0.89
CA GLY A 63 7.44 11.64 -0.42
C GLY A 63 8.40 11.21 -1.54
N PRO A 64 9.62 11.77 -1.64
CA PRO A 64 10.61 11.38 -2.66
C PRO A 64 11.19 9.98 -2.50
N LYS A 65 11.05 9.34 -1.31
CA LYS A 65 11.59 7.99 -1.08
C LYS A 65 11.04 7.03 -2.13
N SER A 66 11.91 6.21 -2.74
CA SER A 66 11.46 5.22 -3.75
C SER A 66 10.63 4.11 -3.10
N ASP A 67 9.69 3.54 -3.86
CA ASP A 67 8.78 2.51 -3.36
C ASP A 67 9.54 1.24 -2.93
N ILE A 68 10.56 0.85 -3.70
CA ILE A 68 11.43 -0.28 -3.38
C ILE A 68 12.28 -0.01 -2.11
N THR A 69 12.77 1.21 -1.91
CA THR A 69 13.54 1.57 -0.71
C THR A 69 12.65 1.46 0.52
N LEU A 70 11.43 2.00 0.43
CA LEU A 70 10.46 1.93 1.51
C LEU A 70 10.13 0.48 1.88
N PHE A 71 9.95 -0.39 0.89
CA PHE A 71 9.72 -1.81 1.11
C PHE A 71 10.92 -2.47 1.82
N ARG A 72 12.14 -2.24 1.34
CA ARG A 72 13.37 -2.85 1.90
C ARG A 72 13.61 -2.50 3.35
N GLU A 73 13.37 -1.25 3.72
CA GLU A 73 13.51 -0.78 5.10
C GLU A 73 12.51 -1.44 6.07
N ASN A 74 11.41 -1.97 5.55
CA ASN A 74 10.34 -2.59 6.33
C ASN A 74 10.18 -4.10 6.07
N ARG A 75 11.07 -4.69 5.28
CA ARG A 75 11.02 -6.10 4.86
C ARG A 75 10.98 -7.08 6.03
N GLU A 76 11.65 -6.80 7.13
CA GLU A 76 11.69 -7.63 8.32
C GLU A 76 10.33 -7.82 9.02
N ARG A 77 9.33 -7.00 8.66
CA ARG A 77 7.95 -7.14 9.13
C ARG A 77 7.28 -8.41 8.62
N PHE A 78 7.83 -9.03 7.56
CA PHE A 78 7.32 -10.23 6.91
C PHE A 78 8.29 -11.41 7.08
N ASP A 79 7.79 -12.62 6.78
CA ASP A 79 8.63 -13.81 6.68
C ASP A 79 9.54 -13.72 5.45
N ALA A 80 10.73 -14.30 5.53
CA ALA A 80 11.69 -14.32 4.42
C ALA A 80 11.18 -15.09 3.18
N LYS A 81 10.17 -15.95 3.35
CA LYS A 81 9.53 -16.71 2.26
C LYS A 81 8.28 -16.03 1.68
N GLN A 82 7.88 -14.89 2.27
CA GLN A 82 6.68 -14.17 1.81
C GLN A 82 6.88 -13.70 0.37
N LYS A 83 5.86 -13.95 -0.47
CA LYS A 83 5.83 -13.50 -1.86
C LYS A 83 4.91 -12.29 -2.01
N PHE A 84 5.32 -11.38 -2.88
CA PHE A 84 4.57 -10.18 -3.18
C PHE A 84 4.42 -9.96 -4.69
N LYS A 85 3.39 -9.23 -5.07
CA LYS A 85 3.24 -8.61 -6.39
C LYS A 85 3.33 -7.10 -6.25
N GLY A 86 4.14 -6.47 -7.09
CA GLY A 86 4.30 -5.01 -7.13
C GLY A 86 4.42 -4.48 -8.56
N ASP A 87 4.42 -3.18 -8.74
CA ASP A 87 4.61 -2.58 -10.05
C ASP A 87 6.10 -2.50 -10.44
N LEU A 88 6.39 -1.86 -11.56
CA LEU A 88 7.77 -1.68 -12.05
C LEU A 88 8.66 -0.83 -11.12
N ALA A 89 8.08 -0.13 -10.15
CA ALA A 89 8.86 0.61 -9.14
C ALA A 89 9.57 -0.29 -8.15
N TYR A 90 9.19 -1.57 -8.09
CA TYR A 90 9.80 -2.58 -7.22
C TYR A 90 10.80 -3.50 -7.94
N VAL A 91 11.12 -3.24 -9.20
CA VAL A 91 12.11 -4.04 -9.96
C VAL A 91 13.45 -4.08 -9.24
N GLY A 92 13.96 -5.30 -9.01
CA GLY A 92 15.22 -5.55 -8.28
C GLY A 92 15.02 -5.90 -6.81
N GLU A 93 13.78 -6.22 -6.40
CA GLU A 93 13.49 -6.84 -5.11
C GLU A 93 13.08 -8.30 -5.29
N ASP A 94 13.84 -9.22 -4.68
CA ASP A 94 13.69 -10.67 -4.89
C ASP A 94 12.36 -11.25 -4.38
N LEU A 95 11.76 -10.61 -3.37
CA LEU A 95 10.47 -11.05 -2.81
C LEU A 95 9.28 -10.55 -3.62
N ILE A 96 9.49 -9.60 -4.53
CA ILE A 96 8.40 -8.95 -5.28
C ILE A 96 8.46 -9.36 -6.75
N GLU A 97 7.45 -10.08 -7.19
CA GLU A 97 7.22 -10.30 -8.62
C GLU A 97 6.72 -9.01 -9.26
N THR A 98 7.32 -8.63 -10.39
CA THR A 98 6.97 -7.42 -11.14
C THR A 98 6.65 -7.76 -12.59
N PRO A 99 5.81 -6.95 -13.27
CA PRO A 99 5.54 -7.17 -14.68
C PRO A 99 6.80 -7.05 -15.54
N ILE A 100 6.82 -7.78 -16.64
CA ILE A 100 7.95 -7.77 -17.59
C ILE A 100 8.02 -6.41 -18.27
N LYS A 101 9.13 -5.72 -18.08
CA LYS A 101 9.36 -4.39 -18.67
C LYS A 101 9.62 -4.50 -20.17
N LYS A 102 8.87 -3.74 -20.97
CA LYS A 102 9.15 -3.59 -22.42
C LYS A 102 10.52 -2.92 -22.62
N GLN A 103 11.39 -3.57 -23.36
CA GLN A 103 12.67 -2.99 -23.78
C GLN A 103 12.47 -1.98 -24.92
N LYS A 104 13.28 -0.91 -25.00
CA LYS A 104 13.11 0.20 -25.96
C LYS A 104 13.02 -0.22 -27.43
N LYS A 105 13.58 -1.36 -27.82
CA LYS A 105 13.67 -1.82 -29.22
C LYS A 105 13.04 -3.21 -29.45
N ARG A 106 12.38 -3.80 -28.44
CA ARG A 106 11.83 -5.15 -28.56
C ARG A 106 10.39 -5.18 -28.03
N GLU A 107 9.48 -5.66 -28.84
CA GLU A 107 8.12 -5.91 -28.38
C GLU A 107 8.05 -7.14 -27.48
N LEU A 108 7.12 -7.11 -26.54
CA LEU A 108 6.80 -8.27 -25.73
C LEU A 108 6.16 -9.33 -26.63
N ASN A 109 6.54 -10.59 -26.45
CA ASN A 109 5.88 -11.71 -27.11
C ASN A 109 4.46 -11.92 -26.54
N ILE A 110 3.67 -12.80 -27.15
CA ILE A 110 2.28 -13.04 -26.77
C ILE A 110 2.18 -13.53 -25.32
N GLU A 111 3.02 -14.48 -24.93
CA GLU A 111 3.05 -15.03 -23.57
C GLU A 111 3.37 -13.97 -22.51
N GLN A 112 4.34 -13.11 -22.81
CA GLN A 112 4.69 -11.97 -21.93
C GLN A 112 3.56 -10.95 -21.80
N LYS A 113 2.84 -10.69 -22.89
CA LYS A 113 1.67 -9.81 -22.86
C LYS A 113 0.53 -10.42 -22.02
N GLU A 114 0.29 -11.71 -22.14
CA GLU A 114 -0.70 -12.42 -21.34
C GLU A 114 -0.32 -12.48 -19.86
N SER A 115 0.94 -12.76 -19.55
CA SER A 115 1.47 -12.72 -18.20
C SER A 115 1.28 -11.34 -17.58
N ASN A 116 1.68 -10.28 -18.28
CA ASN A 116 1.50 -8.90 -17.81
C ASN A 116 0.01 -8.54 -17.64
N LYS A 117 -0.89 -9.07 -18.47
CA LYS A 117 -2.33 -8.86 -18.32
C LYS A 117 -2.87 -9.48 -17.03
N LYS A 118 -2.50 -10.74 -16.73
CA LYS A 118 -2.86 -11.42 -15.48
C LYS A 118 -2.30 -10.65 -14.28
N PHE A 119 -1.08 -10.19 -14.41
CA PHE A 119 -0.42 -9.38 -13.36
C PHE A 119 -1.16 -8.07 -13.09
N SER A 120 -1.53 -7.36 -14.15
CA SER A 120 -2.31 -6.11 -14.03
C SER A 120 -3.67 -6.34 -13.38
N GLN A 121 -4.34 -7.46 -13.68
CA GLN A 121 -5.61 -7.81 -13.05
C GLN A 121 -5.47 -7.98 -11.53
N ALA A 122 -4.42 -8.68 -11.06
CA ALA A 122 -4.16 -8.81 -9.63
C ALA A 122 -3.89 -7.44 -8.95
N ARG A 123 -3.23 -6.50 -9.66
CA ARG A 123 -2.97 -5.16 -9.13
C ARG A 123 -4.19 -4.26 -9.02
N ILE A 124 -5.24 -4.49 -9.80
CA ILE A 124 -6.49 -3.71 -9.71
C ILE A 124 -7.02 -3.70 -8.27
N PHE A 125 -6.87 -4.78 -7.54
CA PHE A 125 -7.35 -4.90 -6.17
C PHE A 125 -6.65 -3.95 -5.20
N VAL A 126 -5.32 -3.79 -5.27
CA VAL A 126 -4.62 -2.84 -4.40
C VAL A 126 -4.96 -1.39 -4.78
N GLU A 127 -5.14 -1.11 -6.07
CA GLU A 127 -5.58 0.21 -6.54
C GLU A 127 -6.98 0.54 -6.00
N HIS A 128 -7.92 -0.42 -6.04
CA HIS A 128 -9.25 -0.28 -5.44
C HIS A 128 -9.17 -0.04 -3.93
N ARG A 129 -8.26 -0.73 -3.24
CA ARG A 129 -8.11 -0.55 -1.80
C ARG A 129 -7.53 0.81 -1.45
N ILE A 130 -6.53 1.27 -2.18
CA ILE A 130 -6.01 2.64 -2.05
C ILE A 130 -7.10 3.66 -2.37
N HIS A 131 -7.93 3.41 -3.39
CA HIS A 131 -9.07 4.27 -3.70
C HIS A 131 -10.08 4.32 -2.55
N SER A 132 -10.39 3.18 -1.93
CA SER A 132 -11.30 3.09 -0.79
C SER A 132 -10.80 3.87 0.45
N VAL A 133 -9.49 3.94 0.65
CA VAL A 133 -8.87 4.79 1.67
C VAL A 133 -8.97 6.26 1.28
N LYS A 134 -8.78 6.59 0.01
CA LYS A 134 -8.83 7.98 -0.52
C LYS A 134 -10.23 8.60 -0.58
N ILE A 135 -11.33 7.85 -0.43
CA ILE A 135 -12.65 8.46 -0.30
C ILE A 135 -12.78 9.36 0.95
N PHE A 136 -11.93 9.13 1.95
CA PHE A 136 -11.85 10.02 3.11
C PHE A 136 -11.03 11.27 2.74
N ARG A 137 -11.67 12.44 2.77
CA ARG A 137 -11.06 13.71 2.33
C ARG A 137 -9.75 14.02 3.06
N VAL A 138 -9.61 13.63 4.32
CA VAL A 138 -8.38 13.81 5.10
C VAL A 138 -7.18 13.08 4.50
N ILE A 139 -7.40 12.02 3.72
CA ILE A 139 -6.36 11.26 3.00
C ILE A 139 -6.24 11.70 1.54
N GLN A 140 -7.33 12.15 0.93
CA GLN A 140 -7.35 12.56 -0.49
C GLN A 140 -6.74 13.95 -0.69
N GLU A 141 -7.13 14.89 0.18
CA GLU A 141 -6.73 16.29 0.08
C GLU A 141 -5.34 16.54 0.67
N ARG A 142 -4.91 17.80 0.65
CA ARG A 142 -3.72 18.23 1.38
C ARG A 142 -3.86 17.94 2.87
N PHE A 143 -2.94 17.22 3.44
CA PHE A 143 -2.92 16.93 4.87
C PHE A 143 -2.55 18.20 5.64
N ARG A 144 -3.50 18.74 6.42
CA ARG A 144 -3.38 20.01 7.13
C ARG A 144 -3.23 19.86 8.64
N LEU A 145 -3.34 18.64 9.15
CA LEU A 145 -3.12 18.35 10.57
C LEU A 145 -1.63 18.30 10.89
N ASN A 146 -1.32 18.28 12.17
CA ASN A 146 0.06 18.11 12.62
C ASN A 146 0.66 16.83 12.01
N SER A 147 1.85 16.96 11.41
CA SER A 147 2.56 15.89 10.73
C SER A 147 2.73 14.62 11.58
N LYS A 148 2.96 14.79 12.89
CA LYS A 148 3.09 13.69 13.86
C LYS A 148 1.82 12.82 13.97
N LYS A 149 0.67 13.33 13.52
CA LYS A 149 -0.61 12.59 13.54
C LYS A 149 -0.89 11.84 12.25
N TYR A 150 -0.05 11.99 11.22
CA TYR A 150 -0.33 11.44 9.91
C TYR A 150 -0.51 9.91 9.94
N GLU A 151 0.45 9.21 10.55
CA GLU A 151 0.39 7.75 10.67
C GLU A 151 -0.87 7.30 11.42
N GLN A 152 -1.18 7.93 12.56
CA GLN A 152 -2.37 7.60 13.34
C GLN A 152 -3.66 7.79 12.53
N VAL A 153 -3.78 8.89 11.79
CA VAL A 153 -4.93 9.16 10.93
C VAL A 153 -5.04 8.09 9.84
N MET A 154 -3.93 7.76 9.18
CA MET A 154 -3.88 6.74 8.16
C MET A 154 -4.33 5.37 8.69
N LEU A 155 -3.77 4.93 9.80
CA LEU A 155 -4.14 3.65 10.43
C LEU A 155 -5.61 3.62 10.85
N THR A 156 -6.13 4.72 11.38
CA THR A 156 -7.56 4.85 11.73
C THR A 156 -8.45 4.68 10.50
N ILE A 157 -8.12 5.35 9.39
CA ILE A 157 -8.88 5.25 8.14
C ILE A 157 -8.79 3.83 7.57
N CYS A 158 -7.62 3.21 7.56
CA CYS A 158 -7.48 1.81 7.15
C CYS A 158 -8.33 0.87 8.02
N GLY A 159 -8.39 1.11 9.33
CA GLY A 159 -9.28 0.37 10.24
C GLY A 159 -10.76 0.53 9.88
N LEU A 160 -11.21 1.74 9.57
CA LEU A 160 -12.59 2.00 9.12
C LEU A 160 -12.89 1.32 7.77
N VAL A 161 -11.95 1.33 6.82
CA VAL A 161 -12.08 0.60 5.55
C VAL A 161 -12.20 -0.90 5.81
N ARG A 162 -11.38 -1.48 6.68
CA ARG A 162 -11.43 -2.91 7.06
C ARG A 162 -12.79 -3.28 7.69
N LEU A 163 -13.33 -2.43 8.55
CA LEU A 163 -14.69 -2.61 9.09
C LEU A 163 -15.75 -2.61 7.99
N ARG A 164 -15.67 -1.67 7.06
CA ARG A 164 -16.61 -1.54 5.94
C ARG A 164 -16.62 -2.77 5.04
N ILE A 165 -15.48 -3.38 4.79
CA ILE A 165 -15.36 -4.60 3.98
C ILE A 165 -15.61 -5.89 4.77
N LYS A 166 -15.99 -5.77 6.05
CA LYS A 166 -16.20 -6.90 6.97
C LYS A 166 -14.96 -7.77 7.19
N ALA A 167 -13.75 -7.25 6.93
CA ALA A 167 -12.50 -7.94 7.21
C ALA A 167 -12.27 -8.11 8.72
N LEU A 168 -12.81 -7.21 9.53
CA LEU A 168 -12.88 -7.34 10.98
C LEU A 168 -14.22 -7.96 11.37
N ILE A 169 -14.33 -9.28 11.30
CA ILE A 169 -15.46 -10.00 11.89
C ILE A 169 -15.19 -10.04 13.39
N LEU A 170 -15.82 -9.14 14.13
CA LEU A 170 -15.91 -9.31 15.58
C LEU A 170 -16.71 -10.60 15.82
N PRO A 171 -16.21 -11.55 16.65
CA PRO A 171 -16.97 -12.72 16.98
C PRO A 171 -18.30 -12.25 17.58
N GLU A 172 -19.40 -12.58 16.92
CA GLU A 172 -20.72 -12.35 17.50
C GLU A 172 -20.73 -13.01 18.89
N LYS A 173 -20.91 -12.19 19.93
CA LYS A 173 -21.20 -12.73 21.23
C LYS A 173 -22.52 -13.49 21.09
N ARG A 174 -22.42 -14.79 20.90
CA ARG A 174 -23.59 -15.68 21.06
C ARG A 174 -24.02 -15.56 22.52
N HIS A 175 -24.96 -14.66 22.78
CA HIS A 175 -25.71 -14.76 24.00
C HIS A 175 -26.45 -16.10 23.93
N PRO A 176 -26.23 -17.02 24.87
CA PRO A 176 -27.10 -18.15 24.95
C PRO A 176 -28.50 -17.60 25.23
N ILE A 177 -29.40 -17.81 24.28
CA ILE A 177 -30.81 -17.57 24.49
C ILE A 177 -31.20 -18.58 25.58
N SER A 178 -31.30 -18.10 26.80
CA SER A 178 -31.93 -18.84 27.86
C SER A 178 -33.42 -18.94 27.52
N LEU A 179 -33.81 -20.06 26.97
CA LEU A 179 -35.20 -20.45 26.90
C LEU A 179 -35.64 -20.84 28.33
N PHE A 180 -36.41 -19.97 28.96
CA PHE A 180 -37.39 -20.31 29.97
C PHE A 180 -38.64 -19.47 29.74
#